data_9de2be31a9062ec07807e5e9996a87ea
#
_entry.id   9de2be31a9062ec07807e5e9996a87ea
#
_cell.length_a   1.000
_cell.length_b   1.000
_cell.length_c   1.000
_cell.angle_alpha   90.00
_cell.angle_beta   90.00
_cell.angle_gamma   90.00
#
_symmetry.space_group_name_H-M   'P 1'
#
loop_
_entity.id
_entity.type
_entity.pdbx_description
1 polymer ?
#
loop_
_entity_poly.entity_id
_entity_poly.type
_entity_poly.pdbx_seq_one_letter_code
_entity_poly.pdbx_strand_id
1 'polypeptide(L)'
;MPSEKEEQLRAIHRQREQLVKARKQLEAQGRSLMVNHGIEPVQNWWKRCNFAALPVPAWMKELLQNSQPILFALQEKIAALTVQLQNAAAPKQPRGLGKMTSVIIDREIGDWRRFNKSASDCQLHRALPWRILQREYATAKLCDQARQPALARCLGGVGLPRKLSGFQPNYKPIIKWKEVLRRGALATGAARKKAIVAVARQLAVDLWRIRTGRVSAATLGLIS
;
A
#
# COMPACT_ATOMS: atom_id res chain seq x y z
N MET A 1 -20.29 -8.43 -11.83
CA MET A 1 -19.18 -9.30 -11.40
C MET A 1 -17.94 -8.95 -12.19
N PRO A 2 -16.72 -9.06 -11.62
CA PRO A 2 -15.50 -8.88 -12.39
C PRO A 2 -15.38 -9.98 -13.44
N SER A 3 -14.78 -9.65 -14.59
CA SER A 3 -14.48 -10.64 -15.62
C SER A 3 -13.34 -11.56 -15.17
N GLU A 4 -13.24 -12.74 -15.80
CA GLU A 4 -12.15 -13.68 -15.50
C GLU A 4 -10.76 -13.03 -15.69
N LYS A 5 -10.59 -12.25 -16.76
CA LYS A 5 -9.36 -11.49 -17.04
C LYS A 5 -9.02 -10.49 -15.93
N GLU A 6 -10.03 -9.77 -15.41
CA GLU A 6 -9.83 -8.84 -14.29
C GLU A 6 -9.39 -9.57 -13.02
N GLU A 7 -9.98 -10.75 -12.74
CA GLU A 7 -9.60 -11.53 -11.57
C GLU A 7 -8.19 -12.12 -11.69
N GLN A 8 -7.80 -12.58 -12.87
CA GLN A 8 -6.42 -13.01 -13.16
C GLN A 8 -5.42 -11.88 -12.91
N LEU A 9 -5.73 -10.66 -13.37
CA LEU A 9 -4.88 -9.50 -13.14
C LEU A 9 -4.80 -9.12 -11.64
N ARG A 10 -5.89 -9.30 -10.88
CA ARG A 10 -5.90 -9.10 -9.43
C ARG A 10 -5.08 -10.17 -8.69
N ALA A 11 -5.14 -11.40 -9.15
CA ALA A 11 -4.42 -12.51 -8.52
C ALA A 11 -2.91 -12.24 -8.43
N ILE A 12 -2.32 -11.64 -9.47
CA ILE A 12 -0.87 -11.36 -9.52
C ILE A 12 -0.42 -10.43 -8.37
N HIS A 13 -1.09 -9.31 -8.14
CA HIS A 13 -0.68 -8.41 -7.06
C HIS A 13 -1.02 -8.96 -5.67
N ARG A 14 -2.13 -9.72 -5.54
CA ARG A 14 -2.50 -10.41 -4.29
C ARG A 14 -1.48 -11.48 -3.94
N GLN A 15 -1.02 -12.25 -4.93
CA GLN A 15 0.07 -13.23 -4.74
C GLN A 15 1.36 -12.52 -4.27
N ARG A 16 1.74 -11.42 -4.94
CA ARG A 16 2.90 -10.64 -4.49
C ARG A 16 2.75 -10.16 -3.04
N GLU A 17 1.59 -9.68 -2.62
CA GLU A 17 1.35 -9.26 -1.23
C GLU A 17 1.50 -10.41 -0.24
N GLN A 18 0.99 -11.60 -0.59
CA GLN A 18 1.15 -12.80 0.24
C GLN A 18 2.62 -13.16 0.41
N LEU A 19 3.41 -13.14 -0.68
CA LEU A 19 4.85 -13.41 -0.60
C LEU A 19 5.60 -12.36 0.24
N VAL A 20 5.24 -11.08 0.11
CA VAL A 20 5.79 -10.01 0.97
C VAL A 20 5.45 -10.24 2.44
N LYS A 21 4.23 -10.69 2.74
CA LYS A 21 3.81 -11.01 4.11
C LYS A 21 4.59 -12.20 4.66
N ALA A 22 4.73 -13.28 3.90
CA ALA A 22 5.51 -14.47 4.28
C ALA A 22 6.98 -14.10 4.55
N ARG A 23 7.62 -13.33 3.66
CA ARG A 23 8.99 -12.84 3.87
C ARG A 23 9.12 -12.06 5.18
N LYS A 24 8.20 -11.12 5.45
CA LYS A 24 8.23 -10.32 6.69
C LYS A 24 8.03 -11.17 7.94
N GLN A 25 7.22 -12.21 7.87
CA GLN A 25 7.00 -13.14 8.99
C GLN A 25 8.29 -13.92 9.31
N LEU A 26 8.93 -14.52 8.31
CA LEU A 26 10.19 -15.24 8.49
C LEU A 26 11.31 -14.31 8.99
N GLU A 27 11.40 -13.11 8.44
CA GLU A 27 12.37 -12.10 8.89
C GLU A 27 12.13 -11.68 10.35
N ALA A 28 10.86 -11.53 10.76
CA ALA A 28 10.48 -11.20 12.12
C ALA A 28 10.78 -12.35 13.10
N GLN A 29 10.59 -13.61 12.69
CA GLN A 29 10.95 -14.79 13.50
C GLN A 29 12.44 -14.79 13.82
N GLY A 30 13.31 -14.55 12.84
CA GLY A 30 14.76 -14.46 13.10
C GLY A 30 15.13 -13.32 14.04
N ARG A 31 14.48 -12.14 13.91
CA ARG A 31 14.69 -11.03 14.86
C ARG A 31 14.19 -11.37 16.26
N SER A 32 13.02 -12.02 16.36
CA SER A 32 12.48 -12.45 17.66
C SER A 32 13.40 -13.43 18.36
N LEU A 33 14.02 -14.37 17.61
CA LEU A 33 15.00 -15.29 18.16
C LEU A 33 16.21 -14.55 18.76
N MET A 34 16.73 -13.53 18.07
CA MET A 34 17.83 -12.72 18.60
C MET A 34 17.43 -11.98 19.88
N VAL A 35 16.25 -11.32 19.88
CA VAL A 35 15.75 -10.57 21.05
C VAL A 35 15.54 -11.47 22.26
N ASN A 36 14.98 -12.66 22.08
CA ASN A 36 14.73 -13.62 23.16
C ASN A 36 16.04 -14.08 23.87
N HIS A 37 17.19 -13.94 23.18
CA HIS A 37 18.50 -14.27 23.71
C HIS A 37 19.34 -13.02 24.06
N GLY A 38 18.70 -11.84 24.19
CA GLY A 38 19.38 -10.60 24.57
C GLY A 38 20.30 -10.02 23.50
N ILE A 39 20.18 -10.48 22.25
CA ILE A 39 20.99 -9.99 21.12
C ILE A 39 20.22 -8.90 20.38
N GLU A 40 20.88 -7.79 20.05
CA GLU A 40 20.28 -6.71 19.30
C GLU A 40 19.81 -7.19 17.91
N PRO A 41 18.52 -6.95 17.53
CA PRO A 41 17.96 -7.48 16.30
C PRO A 41 18.48 -6.73 15.07
N VAL A 42 19.16 -7.43 14.19
CA VAL A 42 19.69 -6.88 12.94
C VAL A 42 18.62 -6.86 11.85
N GLN A 43 18.40 -5.69 11.23
CA GLN A 43 17.49 -5.58 10.09
C GLN A 43 18.08 -6.25 8.85
N ASN A 44 17.23 -6.94 8.07
CA ASN A 44 17.67 -7.68 6.89
C ASN A 44 18.82 -8.65 7.19
N TRP A 45 18.79 -9.28 8.36
CA TRP A 45 19.82 -10.20 8.87
C TRP A 45 20.17 -11.32 7.89
N TRP A 46 19.23 -11.74 7.05
CA TRP A 46 19.36 -12.81 6.07
C TRP A 46 20.19 -12.46 4.84
N LYS A 47 20.47 -11.17 4.58
CA LYS A 47 21.36 -10.77 3.49
C LYS A 47 22.79 -11.21 3.76
N ARG A 48 23.50 -11.62 2.70
CA ARG A 48 24.86 -12.23 2.84
C ARG A 48 25.80 -11.42 3.72
N CYS A 49 25.90 -10.11 3.47
CA CYS A 49 26.79 -9.23 4.25
C CYS A 49 26.39 -9.16 5.73
N ASN A 50 25.09 -9.00 6.02
CA ASN A 50 24.60 -8.90 7.39
C ASN A 50 24.71 -10.25 8.11
N PHE A 51 24.41 -11.35 7.41
CA PHE A 51 24.46 -12.70 7.96
C PHE A 51 25.88 -13.13 8.36
N ALA A 52 26.88 -12.77 7.55
CA ALA A 52 28.26 -13.04 7.87
C ALA A 52 28.74 -12.35 9.16
N ALA A 53 28.27 -11.09 9.36
CA ALA A 53 28.64 -10.24 10.49
C ALA A 53 27.72 -10.38 11.72
N LEU A 54 26.76 -11.35 11.73
CA LEU A 54 25.82 -11.52 12.83
C LEU A 54 26.54 -11.90 14.13
N PRO A 55 26.37 -11.15 15.23
CA PRO A 55 26.97 -11.44 16.54
C PRO A 55 26.13 -12.48 17.30
N VAL A 56 25.90 -13.64 16.69
CA VAL A 56 25.06 -14.70 17.26
C VAL A 56 25.87 -15.97 17.52
N PRO A 57 25.48 -16.79 18.52
CA PRO A 57 26.09 -18.09 18.77
C PRO A 57 25.98 -19.03 17.57
N ALA A 58 26.90 -19.99 17.45
CA ALA A 58 26.98 -20.91 16.31
C ALA A 58 25.68 -21.69 16.08
N TRP A 59 25.06 -22.23 17.12
CA TRP A 59 23.78 -22.95 17.03
C TRP A 59 22.64 -22.08 16.48
N MET A 60 22.60 -20.81 16.88
CA MET A 60 21.59 -19.86 16.38
C MET A 60 21.85 -19.51 14.92
N LYS A 61 23.11 -19.36 14.54
CA LYS A 61 23.50 -19.11 13.15
C LYS A 61 23.07 -20.24 12.25
N GLU A 62 23.20 -21.48 12.68
CA GLU A 62 22.74 -22.67 11.96
C GLU A 62 21.21 -22.66 11.77
N LEU A 63 20.42 -22.37 12.82
CA LEU A 63 18.97 -22.24 12.70
C LEU A 63 18.55 -21.14 11.71
N LEU A 64 19.19 -19.98 11.78
CA LEU A 64 18.92 -18.87 10.88
C LEU A 64 19.32 -19.19 9.42
N GLN A 65 20.38 -19.97 9.24
CA GLN A 65 20.87 -20.41 7.94
C GLN A 65 19.82 -21.23 7.17
N ASN A 66 19.04 -22.06 7.88
CA ASN A 66 17.95 -22.83 7.26
C ASN A 66 16.85 -21.95 6.65
N SER A 67 16.62 -20.77 7.21
CA SER A 67 15.61 -19.81 6.71
C SER A 67 16.15 -18.90 5.60
N GLN A 68 17.44 -18.79 5.46
CA GLN A 68 18.09 -17.87 4.53
C GLN A 68 17.76 -18.15 3.05
N PRO A 69 17.86 -19.39 2.53
CA PRO A 69 17.52 -19.67 1.13
C PRO A 69 16.04 -19.42 0.80
N ILE A 70 15.15 -19.67 1.77
CA ILE A 70 13.72 -19.39 1.62
C ILE A 70 13.49 -17.88 1.45
N LEU A 71 14.17 -17.06 2.27
CA LEU A 71 14.08 -15.60 2.19
C LEU A 71 14.62 -15.05 0.86
N PHE A 72 15.69 -15.64 0.33
CA PHE A 72 16.21 -15.29 -1.00
C PHE A 72 15.22 -15.65 -2.12
N ALA A 73 14.69 -16.88 -2.11
CA ALA A 73 13.70 -17.32 -3.10
C ALA A 73 12.44 -16.45 -3.07
N LEU A 74 11.93 -16.10 -1.88
CA LEU A 74 10.81 -15.19 -1.73
C LEU A 74 11.13 -13.80 -2.28
N GLN A 75 12.31 -13.27 -2.02
CA GLN A 75 12.75 -11.96 -2.51
C GLN A 75 12.82 -11.94 -4.04
N GLU A 76 13.35 -12.98 -4.65
CA GLU A 76 13.43 -13.12 -6.11
C GLU A 76 12.05 -13.14 -6.74
N LYS A 77 11.13 -13.97 -6.23
CA LYS A 77 9.73 -14.01 -6.72
C LYS A 77 9.01 -12.68 -6.54
N ILE A 78 9.19 -12.00 -5.41
CA ILE A 78 8.64 -10.67 -5.17
C ILE A 78 9.19 -9.66 -6.19
N ALA A 79 10.49 -9.72 -6.50
CA ALA A 79 11.12 -8.83 -7.49
C ALA A 79 10.54 -9.09 -8.90
N ALA A 80 10.45 -10.34 -9.33
CA ALA A 80 9.87 -10.71 -10.62
C ALA A 80 8.42 -10.21 -10.79
N LEU A 81 7.56 -10.48 -9.79
CA LEU A 81 6.17 -9.98 -9.80
C LEU A 81 6.10 -8.45 -9.74
N THR A 82 7.05 -7.80 -9.07
CA THR A 82 7.11 -6.34 -9.02
C THR A 82 7.41 -5.73 -10.39
N VAL A 83 8.38 -6.28 -11.11
CA VAL A 83 8.71 -5.87 -12.49
C VAL A 83 7.51 -6.09 -13.42
N GLN A 84 6.88 -7.26 -13.35
CA GLN A 84 5.68 -7.57 -14.14
C GLN A 84 4.54 -6.56 -13.89
N LEU A 85 4.32 -6.19 -12.64
CA LEU A 85 3.32 -5.19 -12.27
C LEU A 85 3.68 -3.78 -12.75
N GLN A 86 4.95 -3.38 -12.63
CA GLN A 86 5.41 -2.05 -13.05
C GLN A 86 5.35 -1.86 -14.56
N ASN A 87 5.62 -2.92 -15.33
CA ASN A 87 5.53 -2.89 -16.79
C ASN A 87 4.07 -2.74 -17.29
N ALA A 88 3.10 -3.16 -16.48
CA ALA A 88 1.67 -2.99 -16.77
C ALA A 88 1.13 -1.60 -16.37
N ALA A 89 1.96 -0.69 -15.85
CA ALA A 89 1.52 0.63 -15.43
C ALA A 89 1.23 1.54 -16.63
N ALA A 90 0.15 2.32 -16.54
CA ALA A 90 -0.16 3.33 -17.54
C ALA A 90 0.95 4.39 -17.64
N PRO A 91 1.26 4.91 -18.85
CA PRO A 91 2.39 5.79 -19.08
C PRO A 91 2.24 7.15 -18.37
N LYS A 92 1.02 7.68 -18.25
CA LYS A 92 0.75 8.98 -17.60
C LYS A 92 0.07 8.77 -16.26
N GLN A 93 0.78 9.14 -15.20
CA GLN A 93 0.27 9.05 -13.83
C GLN A 93 0.57 10.33 -13.05
N PRO A 94 -0.32 10.74 -12.13
CA PRO A 94 -0.02 11.87 -11.26
C PRO A 94 1.27 11.65 -10.46
N ARG A 95 2.14 12.63 -10.42
CA ARG A 95 3.37 12.58 -9.63
C ARG A 95 3.04 12.29 -8.16
N GLY A 96 3.87 11.48 -7.50
CA GLY A 96 3.62 11.04 -6.12
C GLY A 96 2.73 9.81 -6.01
N LEU A 97 2.00 9.43 -7.06
CA LEU A 97 1.35 8.12 -7.16
C LEU A 97 2.33 7.17 -7.83
N GLY A 98 2.98 6.31 -7.04
CA GLY A 98 3.96 5.35 -7.57
C GLY A 98 3.33 4.36 -8.57
N LYS A 99 4.11 3.90 -9.56
CA LYS A 99 3.67 2.95 -10.60
C LYS A 99 2.91 1.75 -10.01
N MET A 100 3.45 1.12 -8.96
CA MET A 100 2.81 -0.01 -8.27
C MET A 100 1.44 0.36 -7.70
N THR A 101 1.33 1.51 -7.02
CA THR A 101 0.08 1.96 -6.41
C THR A 101 -1.00 2.17 -7.47
N SER A 102 -0.64 2.81 -8.59
CA SER A 102 -1.57 3.02 -9.70
C SER A 102 -2.06 1.70 -10.30
N VAL A 103 -1.16 0.76 -10.57
CA VAL A 103 -1.53 -0.54 -11.12
C VAL A 103 -2.46 -1.31 -10.17
N ILE A 104 -2.18 -1.30 -8.87
CA ILE A 104 -3.03 -1.97 -7.88
C ILE A 104 -4.42 -1.33 -7.86
N ILE A 105 -4.50 0.01 -7.88
CA ILE A 105 -5.78 0.73 -7.92
C ILE A 105 -6.57 0.37 -9.18
N ASP A 106 -5.93 0.45 -10.34
CA ASP A 106 -6.56 0.14 -11.63
C ASP A 106 -7.06 -1.31 -11.69
N ARG A 107 -6.29 -2.26 -11.15
CA ARG A 107 -6.68 -3.68 -11.11
C ARG A 107 -7.77 -4.00 -10.10
N GLU A 108 -7.75 -3.39 -8.92
CA GLU A 108 -8.81 -3.60 -7.91
C GLU A 108 -10.13 -2.98 -8.35
N ILE A 109 -10.10 -1.85 -9.02
CA ILE A 109 -11.29 -1.20 -9.54
C ILE A 109 -11.79 -1.92 -10.80
N GLY A 110 -10.89 -2.36 -11.70
CA GLY A 110 -11.21 -2.94 -13.00
C GLY A 110 -11.81 -1.88 -13.93
N ASP A 111 -13.06 -2.04 -14.34
CA ASP A 111 -13.72 -1.05 -15.19
C ASP A 111 -14.20 0.17 -14.38
N TRP A 112 -13.57 1.30 -14.63
CA TRP A 112 -13.92 2.60 -14.04
C TRP A 112 -15.29 3.14 -14.52
N ARG A 113 -15.78 2.71 -15.68
CA ARG A 113 -17.01 3.18 -16.30
C ARG A 113 -18.26 2.63 -15.63
N ARG A 114 -18.13 1.52 -14.88
CA ARG A 114 -19.26 0.97 -14.11
C ARG A 114 -19.78 1.89 -13.01
N PHE A 115 -19.02 2.93 -12.66
CA PHE A 115 -19.44 3.95 -11.69
C PHE A 115 -20.03 5.15 -12.43
N ASN A 116 -21.36 5.21 -12.56
CA ASN A 116 -22.05 6.18 -13.43
C ASN A 116 -22.18 7.59 -12.86
N LYS A 117 -22.21 7.76 -11.54
CA LYS A 117 -22.43 9.07 -10.89
C LYS A 117 -21.47 9.27 -9.74
N SER A 118 -21.12 10.54 -9.46
CA SER A 118 -20.39 10.89 -8.24
C SER A 118 -21.18 10.60 -6.96
N ALA A 119 -22.51 10.50 -7.04
CA ALA A 119 -23.40 10.05 -5.97
C ALA A 119 -23.36 8.52 -5.77
N SER A 120 -22.95 7.73 -6.78
CA SER A 120 -22.44 6.36 -6.61
C SER A 120 -21.09 6.37 -5.87
N ASP A 121 -20.62 7.56 -5.47
CA ASP A 121 -19.55 7.78 -4.51
C ASP A 121 -19.72 6.88 -3.28
N CYS A 122 -20.95 6.57 -2.85
CA CYS A 122 -21.15 5.55 -1.82
C CYS A 122 -20.61 4.18 -2.22
N GLN A 123 -20.64 3.80 -3.50
CA GLN A 123 -20.08 2.51 -3.94
C GLN A 123 -18.56 2.60 -4.14
N LEU A 124 -18.07 3.72 -4.70
CA LEU A 124 -16.64 4.00 -4.77
C LEU A 124 -16.06 4.23 -3.36
N HIS A 125 -16.78 4.92 -2.49
CA HIS A 125 -16.45 5.11 -1.08
C HIS A 125 -16.60 3.82 -0.26
N ARG A 126 -17.50 2.89 -0.63
CA ARG A 126 -17.58 1.54 -0.05
C ARG A 126 -16.49 0.62 -0.59
N ALA A 127 -16.04 0.83 -1.82
CA ALA A 127 -14.87 0.17 -2.36
C ALA A 127 -13.57 0.69 -1.72
N LEU A 128 -13.59 1.92 -1.20
CA LEU A 128 -12.52 2.48 -0.38
C LEU A 128 -12.80 2.13 1.09
N PRO A 129 -12.01 1.28 1.73
CA PRO A 129 -12.29 0.77 3.07
C PRO A 129 -11.98 1.82 4.14
N TRP A 130 -12.84 2.81 4.26
CA TRP A 130 -12.79 3.73 5.39
C TRP A 130 -13.04 3.02 6.73
N ARG A 131 -13.80 1.91 6.74
CA ARG A 131 -14.04 1.08 7.93
C ARG A 131 -12.82 0.31 8.41
N ILE A 132 -11.81 0.06 7.58
CA ILE A 132 -10.56 -0.57 8.02
C ILE A 132 -9.72 0.42 8.84
N LEU A 133 -9.77 1.71 8.53
CA LEU A 133 -9.15 2.75 9.35
C LEU A 133 -9.86 2.96 10.70
N GLN A 134 -11.14 2.58 10.83
CA GLN A 134 -11.86 2.55 12.12
C GLN A 134 -11.66 1.23 12.88
N ARG A 135 -11.32 0.13 12.20
CA ARG A 135 -11.21 -1.20 12.82
C ARG A 135 -9.96 -1.38 13.68
N GLU A 136 -8.94 -0.56 13.55
CA GLU A 136 -7.86 -0.50 14.54
C GLU A 136 -8.30 0.08 15.89
N TYR A 137 -9.55 0.57 15.99
CA TYR A 137 -10.10 1.18 17.22
C TYR A 137 -11.42 0.59 17.70
N ALA A 138 -12.02 -0.37 17.01
CA ALA A 138 -13.24 -1.01 17.47
C ALA A 138 -13.22 -2.49 17.08
N THR A 139 -12.95 -3.33 18.04
CA THR A 139 -13.37 -4.74 18.05
C THR A 139 -14.89 -4.80 18.01
N ALA A 140 -15.50 -4.78 16.86
CA ALA A 140 -16.92 -5.13 16.71
C ALA A 140 -17.28 -5.60 15.32
N LYS A 141 -17.57 -6.88 15.25
CA LYS A 141 -18.51 -7.60 14.39
C LYS A 141 -18.57 -7.31 12.88
N LEU A 142 -18.07 -8.31 12.19
CA LEU A 142 -18.65 -9.01 11.02
C LEU A 142 -19.49 -8.18 10.06
N CYS A 143 -19.08 -8.10 8.85
CA CYS A 143 -19.70 -8.73 7.70
C CYS A 143 -19.09 -8.26 6.39
N ASP A 144 -18.80 -9.17 5.50
CA ASP A 144 -18.81 -9.08 4.04
C ASP A 144 -18.00 -8.01 3.28
N GLN A 145 -17.07 -7.30 3.91
CA GLN A 145 -16.28 -6.24 3.27
C GLN A 145 -14.77 -6.59 3.11
N ALA A 146 -14.44 -7.85 3.19
CA ALA A 146 -13.07 -8.35 2.98
C ALA A 146 -12.57 -8.25 1.54
N ARG A 147 -13.34 -7.63 0.62
CA ARG A 147 -13.06 -7.74 -0.82
C ARG A 147 -11.94 -6.85 -1.37
N GLN A 148 -11.49 -5.78 -0.68
CA GLN A 148 -10.44 -4.91 -1.23
C GLN A 148 -9.44 -4.32 -0.21
N PRO A 149 -8.73 -5.14 0.60
CA PRO A 149 -7.74 -4.63 1.56
C PRO A 149 -6.51 -3.99 0.90
N ALA A 150 -6.21 -4.36 -0.35
CA ALA A 150 -5.10 -3.82 -1.11
C ALA A 150 -5.32 -2.35 -1.50
N LEU A 151 -6.52 -2.00 -1.98
CA LEU A 151 -6.88 -0.64 -2.33
C LEU A 151 -6.80 0.30 -1.11
N ALA A 152 -7.27 -0.18 0.05
CA ALA A 152 -7.17 0.54 1.30
C ALA A 152 -5.75 0.86 1.71
N ARG A 153 -4.88 -0.14 1.62
CA ARG A 153 -3.47 0.04 1.96
C ARG A 153 -2.78 0.99 0.99
N CYS A 154 -3.12 0.94 -0.30
CA CYS A 154 -2.55 1.82 -1.30
C CYS A 154 -2.96 3.29 -1.13
N LEU A 155 -4.22 3.55 -0.83
CA LEU A 155 -4.75 4.92 -0.71
C LEU A 155 -4.69 5.47 0.72
N GLY A 156 -4.86 4.61 1.73
CA GLY A 156 -4.90 4.99 3.14
C GLY A 156 -3.55 4.98 3.86
N GLY A 157 -2.47 4.54 3.20
CA GLY A 157 -1.14 4.54 3.79
C GLY A 157 -0.64 5.95 4.12
N VAL A 158 -0.06 6.13 5.31
CA VAL A 158 0.49 7.43 5.80
C VAL A 158 1.49 8.05 4.81
N GLY A 159 2.16 7.21 4.00
CA GLY A 159 3.14 7.66 3.02
C GLY A 159 2.55 8.38 1.81
N LEU A 160 1.32 8.06 1.40
CA LEU A 160 0.72 8.62 0.18
C LEU A 160 0.41 10.12 0.32
N PRO A 161 -0.32 10.61 1.35
CA PRO A 161 -0.58 12.03 1.51
C PRO A 161 0.69 12.87 1.71
N ARG A 162 1.69 12.33 2.40
CA ARG A 162 2.99 13.00 2.58
C ARG A 162 3.75 13.11 1.26
N LYS A 163 3.77 12.07 0.43
CA LYS A 163 4.34 12.10 -0.90
C LYS A 163 3.57 13.06 -1.81
N LEU A 164 2.23 12.98 -1.81
CA LEU A 164 1.39 13.88 -2.58
C LEU A 164 1.61 15.34 -2.18
N SER A 165 1.76 15.68 -0.90
CA SER A 165 2.02 17.06 -0.46
C SER A 165 3.33 17.63 -0.99
N GLY A 166 4.35 16.78 -1.19
CA GLY A 166 5.62 17.18 -1.79
C GLY A 166 5.57 17.34 -3.31
N PHE A 167 4.83 16.46 -4.01
CA PHE A 167 4.79 16.43 -5.47
C PHE A 167 3.61 17.19 -6.09
N GLN A 168 2.56 17.47 -5.31
CA GLN A 168 1.29 18.05 -5.77
C GLN A 168 0.88 19.24 -4.90
N PRO A 169 1.66 20.33 -4.86
CA PRO A 169 1.39 21.46 -3.96
C PRO A 169 0.07 22.17 -4.28
N ASN A 170 -0.38 22.14 -5.54
CA ASN A 170 -1.57 22.83 -6.02
C ASN A 170 -2.83 21.94 -5.98
N TYR A 171 -2.73 20.71 -5.50
CA TYR A 171 -3.86 19.82 -5.42
C TYR A 171 -4.80 20.23 -4.27
N LYS A 172 -6.03 20.64 -4.58
CA LYS A 172 -7.01 21.21 -3.63
C LYS A 172 -7.15 20.44 -2.31
N PRO A 173 -7.28 19.09 -2.29
CA PRO A 173 -7.37 18.34 -1.04
C PRO A 173 -6.12 18.44 -0.17
N ILE A 174 -4.94 18.54 -0.77
CA ILE A 174 -3.69 18.74 -0.02
C ILE A 174 -3.66 20.15 0.59
N ILE A 175 -4.04 21.17 -0.16
CA ILE A 175 -4.11 22.55 0.33
C ILE A 175 -5.04 22.63 1.55
N LYS A 176 -6.24 22.06 1.46
CA LYS A 176 -7.24 22.05 2.54
C LYS A 176 -6.71 21.43 3.84
N TRP A 177 -5.91 20.38 3.74
CA TRP A 177 -5.41 19.63 4.90
C TRP A 177 -3.93 19.89 5.21
N LYS A 178 -3.32 20.90 4.54
CA LYS A 178 -1.88 21.19 4.61
C LYS A 178 -1.39 21.34 6.03
N GLU A 179 -2.09 22.11 6.86
CA GLU A 179 -1.69 22.36 8.27
C GLU A 179 -1.67 21.07 9.09
N VAL A 180 -2.71 20.24 9.00
CA VAL A 180 -2.78 18.98 9.75
C VAL A 180 -1.71 17.99 9.28
N LEU A 181 -1.47 17.92 7.98
CA LEU A 181 -0.46 17.03 7.39
C LEU A 181 0.96 17.49 7.72
N ARG A 182 1.21 18.81 7.78
CA ARG A 182 2.49 19.43 8.14
C ARG A 182 2.87 19.21 9.60
N ARG A 183 1.91 19.33 10.52
CA ARG A 183 2.12 19.14 11.95
C ARG A 183 2.61 17.72 12.30
N GLY A 184 2.38 16.74 11.45
CA GLY A 184 2.91 15.38 11.60
C GLY A 184 2.53 14.76 12.95
N ALA A 185 3.54 14.49 13.80
CA ALA A 185 3.35 13.90 15.11
C ALA A 185 2.70 14.86 16.14
N LEU A 186 2.77 16.18 15.92
CA LEU A 186 2.15 17.19 16.79
C LEU A 186 0.62 17.31 16.56
N ALA A 187 0.10 16.82 15.43
CA ALA A 187 -1.33 16.74 15.26
C ALA A 187 -1.90 15.55 16.05
N THR A 188 -3.10 15.70 16.62
CA THR A 188 -3.77 14.57 17.27
C THR A 188 -3.92 13.42 16.30
N GLY A 189 -3.72 12.18 16.75
CA GLY A 189 -3.78 11.00 15.91
C GLY A 189 -5.11 10.89 15.14
N ALA A 190 -6.22 11.33 15.75
CA ALA A 190 -7.54 11.37 15.12
C ALA A 190 -7.62 12.40 13.99
N ALA A 191 -7.15 13.64 14.18
CA ALA A 191 -7.15 14.68 13.15
C ALA A 191 -6.30 14.28 11.95
N ARG A 192 -5.10 13.72 12.20
CA ARG A 192 -4.22 13.23 11.14
C ARG A 192 -4.85 12.10 10.34
N LYS A 193 -5.47 11.12 10.99
CA LYS A 193 -6.18 10.01 10.32
C LYS A 193 -7.34 10.54 9.47
N LYS A 194 -8.13 11.48 10.00
CA LYS A 194 -9.23 12.13 9.28
C LYS A 194 -8.72 12.83 8.01
N ALA A 195 -7.62 13.58 8.10
CA ALA A 195 -7.01 14.25 6.96
C ALA A 195 -6.54 13.25 5.88
N ILE A 196 -5.85 12.18 6.28
CA ILE A 196 -5.37 11.13 5.37
C ILE A 196 -6.53 10.48 4.61
N VAL A 197 -7.60 10.13 5.33
CA VAL A 197 -8.78 9.51 4.73
C VAL A 197 -9.51 10.47 3.78
N ALA A 198 -9.64 11.74 4.16
CA ALA A 198 -10.28 12.74 3.32
C ALA A 198 -9.52 12.96 2.00
N VAL A 199 -8.19 13.07 2.05
CA VAL A 199 -7.33 13.20 0.86
C VAL A 199 -7.42 11.93 -0.01
N ALA A 200 -7.35 10.75 0.60
CA ALA A 200 -7.43 9.48 -0.13
C ALA A 200 -8.78 9.31 -0.87
N ARG A 201 -9.88 9.67 -0.21
CA ARG A 201 -11.20 9.64 -0.83
C ARG A 201 -11.31 10.58 -2.02
N GLN A 202 -10.90 11.83 -1.85
CA GLN A 202 -10.95 12.78 -2.94
C GLN A 202 -10.06 12.36 -4.10
N LEU A 203 -8.86 11.83 -3.81
CA LEU A 203 -7.96 11.31 -4.84
C LEU A 203 -8.61 10.17 -5.64
N ALA A 204 -9.36 9.28 -5.01
CA ALA A 204 -10.04 8.20 -5.71
C ALA A 204 -11.13 8.73 -6.66
N VAL A 205 -11.92 9.71 -6.22
CA VAL A 205 -12.92 10.37 -7.07
C VAL A 205 -12.25 11.08 -8.24
N ASP A 206 -11.15 11.77 -7.99
CA ASP A 206 -10.44 12.52 -9.02
C ASP A 206 -9.74 11.57 -10.01
N LEU A 207 -9.19 10.44 -9.57
CA LEU A 207 -8.68 9.39 -10.45
C LEU A 207 -9.80 8.80 -11.32
N TRP A 208 -10.98 8.55 -10.75
CA TRP A 208 -12.14 8.13 -11.53
C TRP A 208 -12.51 9.13 -12.61
N ARG A 209 -12.58 10.44 -12.29
CA ARG A 209 -12.87 11.50 -13.27
C ARG A 209 -11.84 11.53 -14.40
N ILE A 210 -10.55 11.36 -14.06
CA ILE A 210 -9.46 11.33 -15.03
C ILE A 210 -9.55 10.07 -15.91
N ARG A 211 -9.74 8.89 -15.30
CA ARG A 211 -9.80 7.61 -16.01
C ARG A 211 -11.03 7.47 -16.91
N THR A 212 -12.13 8.15 -16.57
CA THR A 212 -13.34 8.22 -17.40
C THR A 212 -13.34 9.37 -18.42
N GLY A 213 -12.25 10.14 -18.50
CA GLY A 213 -12.09 11.25 -19.46
C GLY A 213 -12.94 12.49 -19.15
N ARG A 214 -13.55 12.59 -17.95
CA ARG A 214 -14.43 13.70 -17.57
C ARG A 214 -13.68 14.98 -17.24
N VAL A 215 -12.47 14.86 -16.70
CA VAL A 215 -11.64 16.01 -16.28
C VAL A 215 -10.17 15.67 -16.54
N SER A 216 -9.40 16.67 -16.96
CA SER A 216 -7.94 16.50 -17.10
C SER A 216 -7.24 16.56 -15.74
N ALA A 217 -6.08 15.92 -15.62
CA ALA A 217 -5.28 15.98 -14.41
C ALA A 217 -4.88 17.42 -14.05
N ALA A 218 -4.54 18.20 -15.06
CA ALA A 218 -4.13 19.62 -14.91
C ALA A 218 -5.25 20.48 -14.30
N THR A 219 -6.52 20.28 -14.71
CA THR A 219 -7.67 21.02 -14.16
C THR A 219 -7.87 20.78 -12.65
N LEU A 220 -7.46 19.60 -12.16
CA LEU A 220 -7.52 19.24 -10.75
C LEU A 220 -6.29 19.70 -9.95
N GLY A 221 -5.33 20.34 -10.63
CA GLY A 221 -4.05 20.74 -10.04
C GLY A 221 -3.09 19.56 -9.83
N LEU A 222 -3.30 18.45 -10.53
CA LEU A 222 -2.42 17.29 -10.52
C LEU A 222 -1.38 17.39 -11.64
N ILE A 223 -0.10 17.33 -11.28
CA ILE A 223 1.02 17.29 -12.20
C ILE A 223 1.29 15.83 -12.59
N SER A 224 1.37 15.54 -13.87
CA SER A 224 1.69 14.22 -14.43
C SER A 224 3.18 14.02 -14.59
#